data_4a7fd49cf94560fd3a9681d3eda8e6b8
#
_entry.id   4a7fd49cf94560fd3a9681d3eda8e6b8
#
_cell.length_a   1.000
_cell.length_b   1.000
_cell.length_c   1.000
_cell.angle_alpha   90.00
_cell.angle_beta   90.00
_cell.angle_gamma   90.00
#
_symmetry.space_group_name_H-M   'P 1'
#
loop_
_entity.id
_entity.type
_entity.pdbx_description
1 polymer ?
#
loop_
_entity_poly.entity_id
_entity_poly.type
_entity_poly.pdbx_seq_one_letter_code
_entity_poly.pdbx_strand_id
1 'polypeptide(L)'
;MKKEKERKERKERKEKKGDRRLRKIIKINKDKKGKKTMKKLKLFAYMLGLVLAGATLQSCGDDDDSYFICNNYPGAANALVTVKPQDEGKTVVLQLDDNTTLTPINMSQSPFGNKEVRALCNIRLTEQQTDKRNMKVYVNWIDSILTKRMAPDLGQAENVKAYGNDPVEIMRDWTTVAEDGYLTLRFLTRWGDKQPHLVNLVADNSANPYELTFHHKGNTTSGPKASGLVAFKLSDLPDTNGKTVDVKLKWTSFSGDKSITFKYCTNKSTNLPSETLNKMLEDISYEKNIK
;
A
#
# COMPACT_ATOMS: atom_id res chain seq x y z
N MET A 1 65.29 -17.08 -38.72
CA MET A 1 65.16 -17.91 -37.52
C MET A 1 65.16 -17.10 -36.20
N LYS A 2 66.12 -16.18 -35.92
CA LYS A 2 66.21 -15.44 -34.66
C LYS A 2 65.00 -14.52 -34.35
N LYS A 3 64.51 -13.79 -35.37
CA LYS A 3 63.33 -12.89 -35.23
C LYS A 3 61.99 -13.61 -34.94
N GLU A 4 61.86 -14.85 -35.39
CA GLU A 4 60.63 -15.63 -35.19
C GLU A 4 60.56 -16.21 -33.77
N LYS A 5 61.70 -16.58 -33.22
CA LYS A 5 61.83 -17.05 -31.82
C LYS A 5 61.49 -15.92 -30.83
N GLU A 6 61.97 -14.69 -31.08
CA GLU A 6 61.62 -13.52 -30.25
C GLU A 6 60.14 -13.13 -30.34
N ARG A 7 59.50 -13.33 -31.49
CA ARG A 7 58.09 -13.08 -31.66
C ARG A 7 57.22 -14.08 -30.87
N LYS A 8 57.61 -15.36 -30.84
CA LYS A 8 56.95 -16.38 -30.02
C LYS A 8 57.10 -16.11 -28.54
N GLU A 9 58.31 -15.78 -28.08
CA GLU A 9 58.54 -15.46 -26.66
C GLU A 9 57.74 -14.21 -26.19
N ARG A 10 57.62 -13.18 -27.05
CA ARG A 10 56.80 -12.01 -26.74
C ARG A 10 55.29 -12.35 -26.65
N LYS A 11 54.77 -13.25 -27.49
CA LYS A 11 53.40 -13.73 -27.41
C LYS A 11 53.13 -14.47 -26.13
N GLU A 12 53.98 -15.46 -25.77
CA GLU A 12 53.84 -16.20 -24.54
C GLU A 12 53.93 -15.33 -23.28
N ARG A 13 54.80 -14.32 -23.26
CA ARG A 13 54.89 -13.38 -22.14
C ARG A 13 53.60 -12.53 -22.01
N LYS A 14 52.96 -12.17 -23.12
CA LYS A 14 51.69 -11.43 -23.09
C LYS A 14 50.54 -12.30 -22.60
N GLU A 15 50.49 -13.56 -23.05
CA GLU A 15 49.48 -14.54 -22.60
C GLU A 15 49.60 -14.84 -21.10
N LYS A 16 50.82 -15.12 -20.63
CA LYS A 16 51.06 -15.34 -19.19
C LYS A 16 50.75 -14.11 -18.33
N LYS A 17 50.92 -12.90 -18.87
CA LYS A 17 50.55 -11.67 -18.16
C LYS A 17 49.06 -11.43 -18.13
N GLY A 18 48.31 -11.81 -19.18
CA GLY A 18 46.86 -11.81 -19.26
C GLY A 18 46.23 -12.78 -18.26
N ASP A 19 46.70 -14.03 -18.22
CA ASP A 19 46.21 -15.06 -17.32
C ASP A 19 46.41 -14.71 -15.83
N ARG A 20 47.57 -14.10 -15.49
CA ARG A 20 47.83 -13.62 -14.12
C ARG A 20 46.86 -12.49 -13.72
N ARG A 21 46.48 -11.59 -14.65
CA ARG A 21 45.52 -10.52 -14.39
C ARG A 21 44.11 -11.11 -14.18
N LEU A 22 43.70 -12.07 -15.01
CA LEU A 22 42.41 -12.74 -14.91
C LEU A 22 42.26 -13.46 -13.56
N ARG A 23 43.27 -14.23 -13.17
CA ARG A 23 43.29 -14.93 -11.86
C ARG A 23 43.21 -13.98 -10.68
N LYS A 24 43.83 -12.79 -10.77
CA LYS A 24 43.77 -11.76 -9.74
C LYS A 24 42.38 -11.16 -9.61
N ILE A 25 41.70 -10.90 -10.74
CA ILE A 25 40.33 -10.37 -10.79
C ILE A 25 39.33 -11.39 -10.23
N ILE A 26 39.46 -12.67 -10.59
CA ILE A 26 38.61 -13.77 -10.09
C ILE A 26 38.76 -13.92 -8.57
N LYS A 27 40.02 -13.81 -8.05
CA LYS A 27 40.28 -13.89 -6.60
C LYS A 27 39.66 -12.72 -5.86
N ILE A 28 39.77 -11.48 -6.37
CA ILE A 28 39.18 -10.28 -5.76
C ILE A 28 37.66 -10.37 -5.74
N ASN A 29 37.03 -10.88 -6.81
CA ASN A 29 35.58 -11.05 -6.88
C ASN A 29 35.08 -12.14 -5.94
N LYS A 30 35.85 -13.24 -5.77
CA LYS A 30 35.54 -14.33 -4.84
C LYS A 30 35.63 -13.85 -3.37
N ASP A 31 36.63 -13.05 -3.04
CA ASP A 31 36.80 -12.47 -1.71
C ASP A 31 35.73 -11.42 -1.38
N LYS A 32 35.32 -10.60 -2.36
CA LYS A 32 34.21 -9.65 -2.22
C LYS A 32 32.87 -10.37 -2.02
N LYS A 33 32.62 -11.46 -2.76
CA LYS A 33 31.40 -12.28 -2.63
C LYS A 33 31.33 -12.99 -1.27
N GLY A 34 32.43 -13.55 -0.78
CA GLY A 34 32.54 -14.16 0.55
C GLY A 34 32.34 -13.17 1.69
N LYS A 35 32.93 -11.97 1.61
CA LYS A 35 32.74 -10.91 2.62
C LYS A 35 31.29 -10.37 2.65
N LYS A 36 30.62 -10.30 1.49
CA LYS A 36 29.21 -9.86 1.40
C LYS A 36 28.27 -10.91 1.99
N THR A 37 28.57 -12.21 1.79
CA THR A 37 27.78 -13.32 2.36
C THR A 37 27.97 -13.43 3.88
N MET A 38 29.19 -13.25 4.39
CA MET A 38 29.45 -13.27 5.84
C MET A 38 28.83 -12.06 6.57
N LYS A 39 28.79 -10.87 5.94
CA LYS A 39 28.08 -9.72 6.52
C LYS A 39 26.57 -9.97 6.58
N LYS A 40 25.98 -10.59 5.56
CA LYS A 40 24.56 -10.97 5.57
C LYS A 40 24.25 -12.04 6.62
N LEU A 41 25.15 -13.02 6.79
CA LEU A 41 24.96 -14.08 7.80
C LEU A 41 25.08 -13.54 9.24
N LYS A 42 26.01 -12.61 9.49
CA LYS A 42 26.14 -11.96 10.81
C LYS A 42 24.92 -11.06 11.11
N LEU A 43 24.39 -10.35 10.11
CA LEU A 43 23.18 -9.54 10.25
C LEU A 43 21.95 -10.43 10.54
N PHE A 44 21.87 -11.60 9.89
CA PHE A 44 20.80 -12.58 10.11
C PHE A 44 20.85 -13.21 11.52
N ALA A 45 22.03 -13.49 12.03
CA ALA A 45 22.23 -14.01 13.40
C ALA A 45 21.88 -12.96 14.48
N TYR A 46 22.15 -11.67 14.22
CA TYR A 46 21.73 -10.57 15.11
C TYR A 46 20.21 -10.37 15.13
N MET A 47 19.55 -10.52 13.97
CA MET A 47 18.08 -10.42 13.86
C MET A 47 17.39 -11.61 14.54
N LEU A 48 17.95 -12.82 14.45
CA LEU A 48 17.39 -14.02 15.10
C LEU A 48 17.51 -13.95 16.63
N GLY A 49 18.58 -13.32 17.16
CA GLY A 49 18.78 -13.12 18.60
C GLY A 49 17.80 -12.11 19.22
N LEU A 50 17.31 -11.14 18.45
CA LEU A 50 16.32 -10.15 18.89
C LEU A 50 14.88 -10.71 18.90
N VAL A 51 14.59 -11.71 18.06
CA VAL A 51 13.26 -12.34 18.01
C VAL A 51 13.02 -13.29 19.20
N LEU A 52 14.07 -13.87 19.78
CA LEU A 52 13.96 -14.76 20.95
C LEU A 52 13.85 -14.04 22.31
N ALA A 53 14.17 -12.73 22.35
CA ALA A 53 14.03 -11.92 23.57
C ALA A 53 12.69 -11.17 23.68
N GLY A 54 11.82 -11.23 22.66
CA GLY A 54 10.54 -10.50 22.58
C GLY A 54 9.28 -11.32 22.82
N ALA A 55 9.37 -12.58 23.27
CA ALA A 55 8.22 -13.47 23.37
C ALA A 55 7.53 -13.48 24.73
N THR A 56 7.41 -12.34 25.43
CA THR A 56 6.50 -12.21 26.58
C THR A 56 6.06 -10.77 26.76
N LEU A 57 5.09 -10.31 26.01
CA LEU A 57 4.13 -9.26 26.42
C LEU A 57 2.85 -9.44 25.58
N GLN A 58 2.10 -10.44 25.93
CA GLN A 58 0.69 -10.51 25.56
C GLN A 58 -0.05 -9.63 26.57
N SER A 59 -0.27 -8.37 26.20
CA SER A 59 -1.20 -7.50 26.88
C SER A 59 -2.41 -7.33 25.97
N CYS A 60 -3.49 -7.97 26.32
CA CYS A 60 -4.83 -7.57 25.86
C CYS A 60 -5.10 -6.16 26.39
N GLY A 61 -5.29 -5.21 25.52
CA GLY A 61 -5.71 -3.85 25.81
C GLY A 61 -6.35 -3.27 24.57
N ASP A 62 -7.58 -2.83 24.76
CA ASP A 62 -8.49 -2.29 23.76
C ASP A 62 -7.91 -1.25 22.83
N ASP A 63 -8.34 -1.30 21.55
CA ASP A 63 -8.49 -0.20 20.58
C ASP A 63 -7.28 0.71 20.29
N ASP A 64 -6.10 0.15 20.03
CA ASP A 64 -5.02 0.90 19.38
C ASP A 64 -4.60 0.24 18.07
N ASP A 65 -5.35 0.56 16.98
CA ASP A 65 -5.04 0.17 15.61
C ASP A 65 -3.83 0.98 15.07
N SER A 66 -2.69 0.91 15.73
CA SER A 66 -1.44 1.41 15.17
C SER A 66 -0.75 0.30 14.39
N TYR A 67 -0.89 0.32 13.06
CA TYR A 67 -0.32 -0.68 12.18
C TYR A 67 1.04 -0.23 11.65
N PHE A 68 2.10 -0.96 12.00
CA PHE A 68 3.39 -0.88 11.33
C PHE A 68 3.45 -1.90 10.20
N ILE A 69 3.71 -1.47 8.97
CA ILE A 69 4.01 -2.41 7.88
C ILE A 69 5.47 -2.85 7.96
N CYS A 70 5.66 -4.15 8.13
CA CYS A 70 6.86 -4.80 7.67
C CYS A 70 6.67 -5.14 6.19
N ASN A 71 7.50 -4.61 5.30
CA ASN A 71 7.53 -4.94 3.85
C ASN A 71 7.97 -6.39 3.59
N ASN A 72 7.35 -7.37 4.26
CA ASN A 72 7.73 -8.79 4.18
C ASN A 72 6.72 -9.66 3.43
N TYR A 73 5.77 -9.05 2.73
CA TYR A 73 4.84 -9.83 1.94
C TYR A 73 5.46 -10.28 0.63
N PRO A 74 5.45 -11.57 0.31
CA PRO A 74 5.94 -12.07 -0.97
C PRO A 74 5.01 -11.62 -2.10
N GLY A 75 5.54 -10.79 -2.99
CA GLY A 75 4.81 -10.25 -4.13
C GLY A 75 4.03 -8.96 -3.83
N ALA A 76 3.84 -8.14 -4.86
CA ALA A 76 3.06 -6.91 -4.77
C ALA A 76 1.56 -7.21 -4.63
N ALA A 77 0.80 -6.28 -4.04
CA ALA A 77 -0.65 -6.33 -4.06
C ALA A 77 -1.15 -6.32 -5.52
N ASN A 78 -2.10 -7.18 -5.84
CA ASN A 78 -2.72 -7.26 -7.15
C ASN A 78 -4.24 -7.16 -7.12
N ALA A 79 -4.83 -7.01 -5.92
CA ALA A 79 -6.25 -6.76 -5.77
C ALA A 79 -6.52 -5.86 -4.55
N LEU A 80 -7.53 -5.01 -4.69
CA LEU A 80 -8.13 -4.21 -3.63
C LEU A 80 -9.56 -4.72 -3.47
N VAL A 81 -9.90 -5.21 -2.28
CA VAL A 81 -11.16 -5.89 -2.03
C VAL A 81 -11.88 -5.34 -0.80
N THR A 82 -13.20 -5.51 -0.75
CA THR A 82 -13.93 -5.44 0.52
C THR A 82 -14.04 -6.84 1.10
N VAL A 83 -13.52 -7.02 2.28
CA VAL A 83 -13.66 -8.26 3.05
C VAL A 83 -15.02 -8.25 3.72
N LYS A 84 -15.89 -9.17 3.32
CA LYS A 84 -17.26 -9.30 3.84
C LYS A 84 -17.39 -10.60 4.62
N PRO A 85 -17.24 -10.54 5.96
CA PRO A 85 -17.54 -11.69 6.81
C PRO A 85 -19.01 -12.08 6.68
N GLN A 86 -19.28 -13.37 6.66
CA GLN A 86 -20.61 -13.94 6.61
C GLN A 86 -20.78 -14.97 7.72
N ASP A 87 -22.01 -15.35 8.06
CA ASP A 87 -22.29 -16.35 9.07
C ASP A 87 -21.56 -16.06 10.41
N GLU A 88 -21.64 -14.83 10.90
CA GLU A 88 -20.95 -14.39 12.11
C GLU A 88 -19.41 -14.57 12.03
N GLY A 89 -18.85 -14.35 10.85
CA GLY A 89 -17.40 -14.45 10.59
C GLY A 89 -16.90 -15.87 10.32
N LYS A 90 -17.78 -16.86 10.27
CA LYS A 90 -17.40 -18.26 9.98
C LYS A 90 -17.02 -18.49 8.51
N THR A 91 -17.54 -17.63 7.62
CA THR A 91 -17.18 -17.63 6.21
C THR A 91 -16.82 -16.21 5.76
N VAL A 92 -16.14 -16.10 4.64
CA VAL A 92 -15.70 -14.81 4.09
C VAL A 92 -15.83 -14.79 2.58
N VAL A 93 -16.31 -13.67 2.08
CA VAL A 93 -16.31 -13.32 0.65
C VAL A 93 -15.50 -12.05 0.46
N LEU A 94 -14.72 -11.99 -0.60
CA LEU A 94 -13.97 -10.81 -0.99
C LEU A 94 -14.67 -10.17 -2.19
N GLN A 95 -15.24 -8.98 -2.01
CA GLN A 95 -15.83 -8.22 -3.11
C GLN A 95 -14.70 -7.50 -3.86
N LEU A 96 -14.52 -7.83 -5.13
CA LEU A 96 -13.47 -7.21 -5.97
C LEU A 96 -13.98 -5.93 -6.64
N ASP A 97 -15.14 -6.02 -7.27
CA ASP A 97 -15.83 -4.92 -7.94
C ASP A 97 -17.36 -5.11 -7.86
N ASP A 98 -18.14 -4.26 -8.56
CA ASP A 98 -19.61 -4.30 -8.52
C ASP A 98 -20.22 -5.66 -8.91
N ASN A 99 -19.51 -6.45 -9.71
CA ASN A 99 -20.05 -7.67 -10.31
C ASN A 99 -19.27 -8.93 -9.92
N THR A 100 -18.10 -8.77 -9.31
CA THR A 100 -17.14 -9.85 -9.10
C THR A 100 -16.88 -10.07 -7.62
N THR A 101 -17.17 -11.26 -7.16
CA THR A 101 -16.77 -11.76 -5.83
C THR A 101 -15.67 -12.80 -5.97
N LEU A 102 -14.82 -12.87 -4.95
CA LEU A 102 -13.76 -13.86 -4.85
C LEU A 102 -14.03 -14.75 -3.64
N THR A 103 -14.05 -16.05 -3.86
CA THR A 103 -14.16 -17.05 -2.80
C THR A 103 -12.78 -17.65 -2.52
N PRO A 104 -12.17 -17.33 -1.38
CA PRO A 104 -10.89 -17.93 -1.00
C PRO A 104 -11.00 -19.44 -0.79
N ILE A 105 -10.07 -20.22 -1.34
CA ILE A 105 -10.03 -21.68 -1.11
C ILE A 105 -9.15 -22.09 0.09
N ASN A 106 -8.29 -21.20 0.55
CA ASN A 106 -7.36 -21.43 1.64
C ASN A 106 -7.63 -20.56 2.88
N MET A 107 -8.78 -19.88 2.92
CA MET A 107 -9.20 -19.05 4.02
C MET A 107 -10.71 -19.21 4.22
N SER A 108 -11.11 -19.88 5.27
CA SER A 108 -12.54 -20.12 5.60
C SER A 108 -13.16 -18.99 6.40
N GLN A 109 -12.36 -18.29 7.20
CA GLN A 109 -12.82 -17.23 8.08
C GLN A 109 -12.14 -15.91 7.74
N SER A 110 -12.80 -14.80 8.08
CA SER A 110 -12.17 -13.49 7.95
C SER A 110 -11.04 -13.32 8.96
N PRO A 111 -9.83 -12.92 8.55
CA PRO A 111 -8.74 -12.61 9.48
C PRO A 111 -9.00 -11.33 10.30
N PHE A 112 -10.08 -10.60 9.97
CA PHE A 112 -10.48 -9.33 10.63
C PHE A 112 -11.76 -9.51 11.48
N GLY A 113 -12.09 -10.75 11.86
CA GLY A 113 -13.30 -11.07 12.63
C GLY A 113 -14.59 -10.73 11.85
N ASN A 114 -15.57 -10.16 12.55
CA ASN A 114 -16.85 -9.76 11.97
C ASN A 114 -16.84 -8.37 11.33
N LYS A 115 -15.68 -7.72 11.24
CA LYS A 115 -15.57 -6.38 10.66
C LYS A 115 -15.52 -6.45 9.13
N GLU A 116 -16.38 -5.71 8.46
CA GLU A 116 -16.26 -5.42 7.05
C GLU A 116 -15.21 -4.33 6.86
N VAL A 117 -14.16 -4.62 6.10
CA VAL A 117 -13.02 -3.72 5.87
C VAL A 117 -12.57 -3.75 4.43
N ARG A 118 -11.98 -2.65 3.97
CA ARG A 118 -11.19 -2.65 2.73
C ARG A 118 -9.83 -3.27 2.99
N ALA A 119 -9.31 -4.03 2.03
CA ALA A 119 -8.02 -4.70 2.15
C ALA A 119 -7.27 -4.74 0.84
N LEU A 120 -5.95 -4.60 0.91
CA LEU A 120 -5.04 -5.00 -0.15
C LEU A 120 -4.76 -6.49 -0.03
N CYS A 121 -4.66 -7.18 -1.15
CA CYS A 121 -4.26 -8.58 -1.15
C CYS A 121 -3.42 -8.94 -2.37
N ASN A 122 -2.71 -10.05 -2.24
CA ASN A 122 -2.12 -10.75 -3.35
C ASN A 122 -2.86 -12.08 -3.52
N ILE A 123 -3.50 -12.23 -4.66
CA ILE A 123 -4.30 -13.40 -4.98
C ILE A 123 -3.79 -14.08 -6.24
N ARG A 124 -4.12 -15.37 -6.34
CA ARG A 124 -3.90 -16.19 -7.52
C ARG A 124 -5.20 -16.89 -7.88
N LEU A 125 -5.63 -16.78 -9.14
CA LEU A 125 -6.78 -17.55 -9.64
C LEU A 125 -6.47 -19.04 -9.59
N THR A 126 -7.46 -19.86 -9.24
CA THR A 126 -7.36 -21.30 -9.40
C THR A 126 -7.54 -21.69 -10.87
N GLU A 127 -7.02 -22.83 -11.27
CA GLU A 127 -7.03 -23.25 -12.69
C GLU A 127 -8.44 -23.43 -13.29
N GLN A 128 -9.42 -23.81 -12.47
CA GLN A 128 -10.79 -24.02 -12.90
C GLN A 128 -11.70 -22.90 -12.39
N GLN A 129 -12.03 -21.96 -13.28
CA GLN A 129 -13.05 -20.94 -13.04
C GLN A 129 -14.31 -21.32 -13.82
N THR A 130 -15.37 -21.60 -13.09
CA THR A 130 -16.68 -21.95 -13.68
C THR A 130 -17.59 -20.73 -13.79
N ASP A 131 -17.36 -19.71 -12.98
CA ASP A 131 -18.13 -18.47 -12.95
C ASP A 131 -17.19 -17.25 -12.86
N LYS A 132 -17.37 -16.30 -13.80
CA LYS A 132 -16.61 -15.05 -13.81
C LYS A 132 -17.08 -14.04 -12.76
N ARG A 133 -18.27 -14.22 -12.21
CA ARG A 133 -18.84 -13.36 -11.16
C ARG A 133 -18.46 -13.82 -9.77
N ASN A 134 -18.18 -15.11 -9.60
CA ASN A 134 -17.73 -15.68 -8.35
C ASN A 134 -16.52 -16.57 -8.58
N MET A 135 -15.33 -15.97 -8.50
CA MET A 135 -14.09 -16.63 -8.83
C MET A 135 -13.45 -17.27 -7.58
N LYS A 136 -12.97 -18.50 -7.73
CA LYS A 136 -12.19 -19.17 -6.69
C LYS A 136 -10.74 -18.68 -6.73
N VAL A 137 -10.22 -18.27 -5.59
CA VAL A 137 -8.86 -17.73 -5.48
C VAL A 137 -8.07 -18.37 -4.34
N TYR A 138 -6.76 -18.42 -4.52
CA TYR A 138 -5.81 -18.66 -3.45
C TYR A 138 -5.28 -17.30 -2.97
N VAL A 139 -5.43 -16.99 -1.70
CA VAL A 139 -4.95 -15.75 -1.09
C VAL A 139 -3.54 -16.00 -0.58
N ASN A 140 -2.53 -15.37 -1.22
CA ASN A 140 -1.15 -15.46 -0.75
C ASN A 140 -0.95 -14.63 0.52
N TRP A 141 -1.53 -13.43 0.54
CA TRP A 141 -1.65 -12.58 1.73
C TRP A 141 -2.80 -11.59 1.55
N ILE A 142 -3.32 -11.10 2.67
CA ILE A 142 -4.35 -10.07 2.75
C ILE A 142 -4.05 -9.15 3.94
N ASP A 143 -4.19 -7.86 3.73
CA ASP A 143 -3.85 -6.84 4.71
C ASP A 143 -4.89 -5.72 4.72
N SER A 144 -5.47 -5.44 5.89
CA SER A 144 -6.53 -4.44 6.01
C SER A 144 -6.01 -3.03 5.80
N ILE A 145 -6.81 -2.22 5.12
CA ILE A 145 -6.66 -0.77 5.05
C ILE A 145 -7.47 -0.16 6.19
N LEU A 146 -6.96 0.92 6.81
CA LEU A 146 -7.77 1.69 7.75
C LEU A 146 -9.11 2.02 7.11
N THR A 147 -10.19 1.46 7.65
CA THR A 147 -11.55 1.61 7.11
C THR A 147 -12.42 2.29 8.16
N LYS A 148 -12.94 3.47 7.84
CA LYS A 148 -13.71 4.28 8.78
C LYS A 148 -14.90 4.99 8.13
N ARG A 149 -15.82 5.49 8.94
CA ARG A 149 -16.91 6.36 8.48
C ARG A 149 -16.39 7.75 8.15
N MET A 150 -17.17 8.51 7.40
CA MET A 150 -16.97 9.94 7.25
C MET A 150 -17.09 10.63 8.62
N ALA A 151 -16.33 11.69 8.81
CA ALA A 151 -16.41 12.49 10.01
C ALA A 151 -17.55 13.55 9.90
N PRO A 152 -18.18 13.91 11.01
CA PRO A 152 -19.21 14.95 11.00
C PRO A 152 -18.63 16.30 10.61
N ASP A 153 -19.42 17.12 9.92
CA ASP A 153 -19.09 18.52 9.68
C ASP A 153 -19.30 19.33 10.97
N LEU A 154 -18.22 19.96 11.44
CA LEU A 154 -18.21 20.84 12.63
C LEU A 154 -18.20 22.34 12.21
N GLY A 155 -18.28 22.61 10.91
CA GLY A 155 -18.01 23.93 10.33
C GLY A 155 -16.53 24.13 10.02
N GLN A 156 -16.25 24.92 8.99
CA GLN A 156 -14.93 25.03 8.35
C GLN A 156 -13.77 25.25 9.36
N ALA A 157 -13.91 26.19 10.29
CA ALA A 157 -12.87 26.50 11.26
C ALA A 157 -12.63 25.35 12.26
N GLU A 158 -13.70 24.74 12.75
CA GLU A 158 -13.62 23.64 13.71
C GLU A 158 -13.19 22.33 13.02
N ASN A 159 -13.55 22.10 11.74
CA ASN A 159 -13.01 20.97 10.96
C ASN A 159 -11.48 21.04 10.90
N VAL A 160 -10.91 22.21 10.56
CA VAL A 160 -9.45 22.40 10.49
C VAL A 160 -8.80 22.15 11.85
N LYS A 161 -9.39 22.64 12.94
CA LYS A 161 -8.87 22.49 14.29
C LYS A 161 -8.91 21.02 14.75
N ALA A 162 -10.01 20.32 14.50
CA ALA A 162 -10.22 18.96 14.93
C ALA A 162 -9.48 17.95 14.03
N TYR A 163 -9.65 18.07 12.71
CA TYR A 163 -9.21 17.08 11.73
C TYR A 163 -7.89 17.45 11.04
N GLY A 164 -7.43 18.70 11.19
CA GLY A 164 -6.19 19.20 10.59
C GLY A 164 -6.36 19.68 9.15
N ASN A 165 -5.29 20.24 8.62
CA ASN A 165 -5.18 20.69 7.23
C ASN A 165 -3.72 20.60 6.74
N ASP A 166 -2.97 19.64 7.27
CA ASP A 166 -1.60 19.41 6.87
C ASP A 166 -1.55 18.87 5.43
N PRO A 167 -0.57 19.29 4.61
CA PRO A 167 -0.60 19.01 3.19
C PRO A 167 -0.35 17.55 2.85
N VAL A 168 -1.09 17.07 1.87
CA VAL A 168 -0.93 15.75 1.24
C VAL A 168 -1.01 15.86 -0.28
N GLU A 169 -0.48 14.87 -1.01
CA GLU A 169 -0.82 14.65 -2.41
C GLU A 169 -1.67 13.40 -2.54
N ILE A 170 -2.86 13.52 -3.10
CA ILE A 170 -3.68 12.35 -3.43
C ILE A 170 -3.07 11.67 -4.66
N MET A 171 -2.68 10.41 -4.47
CA MET A 171 -2.09 9.59 -5.51
C MET A 171 -3.21 8.91 -6.29
N ARG A 172 -3.26 9.16 -7.60
CA ARG A 172 -4.32 8.65 -8.47
C ARG A 172 -3.87 7.39 -9.20
N ASP A 173 -3.59 6.37 -8.43
CA ASP A 173 -3.30 5.03 -8.93
C ASP A 173 -4.53 4.11 -8.79
N TRP A 174 -4.38 2.82 -9.11
CA TRP A 174 -5.45 1.84 -9.06
C TRP A 174 -6.05 1.61 -7.65
N THR A 175 -5.37 2.05 -6.59
CA THR A 175 -5.89 1.94 -5.22
C THR A 175 -6.76 3.12 -4.82
N THR A 176 -6.73 4.23 -5.58
CA THR A 176 -7.57 5.41 -5.34
C THR A 176 -8.84 5.30 -6.17
N VAL A 177 -9.90 4.78 -5.56
CA VAL A 177 -11.13 4.40 -6.24
C VAL A 177 -12.35 4.52 -5.31
N ALA A 178 -13.49 4.87 -5.91
CA ALA A 178 -14.78 4.76 -5.25
C ALA A 178 -15.47 3.47 -5.74
N GLU A 179 -15.62 2.49 -4.88
CA GLU A 179 -16.28 1.22 -5.21
C GLU A 179 -16.85 0.54 -3.97
N ASP A 180 -17.87 -0.28 -4.18
CA ASP A 180 -18.53 -1.08 -3.15
C ASP A 180 -18.94 -0.25 -1.90
N GLY A 181 -19.31 1.02 -2.12
CA GLY A 181 -19.72 1.94 -1.07
C GLY A 181 -18.57 2.58 -0.27
N TYR A 182 -17.34 2.46 -0.74
CA TYR A 182 -16.16 3.07 -0.12
C TYR A 182 -15.43 4.01 -1.09
N LEU A 183 -14.87 5.08 -0.56
CA LEU A 183 -13.83 5.86 -1.23
C LEU A 183 -12.49 5.47 -0.61
N THR A 184 -11.69 4.74 -1.37
CA THR A 184 -10.31 4.41 -0.97
C THR A 184 -9.38 5.46 -1.55
N LEU A 185 -8.53 6.02 -0.70
CA LEU A 185 -7.56 7.05 -1.05
C LEU A 185 -6.17 6.61 -0.68
N ARG A 186 -5.25 6.70 -1.63
CA ARG A 186 -3.82 6.68 -1.37
C ARG A 186 -3.32 8.12 -1.37
N PHE A 187 -2.63 8.51 -0.32
CA PHE A 187 -2.10 9.85 -0.19
C PHE A 187 -0.61 9.81 0.19
N LEU A 188 0.14 10.78 -0.30
CA LEU A 188 1.55 10.98 0.00
C LEU A 188 1.69 12.15 0.97
N THR A 189 2.45 11.97 2.04
CA THR A 189 2.81 13.04 2.96
C THR A 189 4.19 12.82 3.57
N ARG A 190 4.59 13.67 4.54
CA ARG A 190 5.84 13.53 5.28
C ARG A 190 5.59 12.84 6.61
N TRP A 191 6.46 11.89 6.95
CA TRP A 191 6.38 11.11 8.18
C TRP A 191 7.62 11.42 9.03
N GLY A 192 7.55 12.49 9.84
CA GLY A 192 8.69 13.01 10.60
C GLY A 192 8.75 12.55 12.04
N ASP A 193 7.68 12.00 12.56
CA ASP A 193 7.60 11.46 13.92
C ASP A 193 6.97 10.06 13.94
N LYS A 194 6.83 9.50 15.14
CA LYS A 194 6.21 8.18 15.35
C LYS A 194 4.72 8.29 15.71
N GLN A 195 4.17 9.50 15.71
CA GLN A 195 2.76 9.68 16.06
C GLN A 195 1.86 9.30 14.88
N PRO A 196 0.71 8.68 15.16
CA PRO A 196 -0.25 8.37 14.10
C PRO A 196 -0.77 9.63 13.44
N HIS A 197 -0.86 9.62 12.13
CA HIS A 197 -1.49 10.68 11.37
C HIS A 197 -3.01 10.50 11.40
N LEU A 198 -3.75 11.54 11.73
CA LEU A 198 -5.21 11.55 11.66
C LEU A 198 -5.64 11.86 10.22
N VAL A 199 -6.57 11.08 9.69
CA VAL A 199 -7.17 11.29 8.38
C VAL A 199 -8.68 11.25 8.51
N ASN A 200 -9.37 12.21 7.91
CA ASN A 200 -10.82 12.30 7.94
C ASN A 200 -11.36 12.77 6.59
N LEU A 201 -12.56 12.31 6.26
CA LEU A 201 -13.33 12.77 5.11
C LEU A 201 -14.60 13.42 5.62
N VAL A 202 -14.88 14.63 5.20
CA VAL A 202 -16.04 15.44 5.64
C VAL A 202 -16.83 15.89 4.44
N ALA A 203 -18.15 15.78 4.48
CA ALA A 203 -19.05 16.48 3.56
C ALA A 203 -19.33 17.86 4.15
N ASP A 204 -18.53 18.85 3.78
CA ASP A 204 -18.48 20.19 4.40
C ASP A 204 -19.26 21.26 3.62
N ASN A 205 -20.15 20.85 2.73
CA ASN A 205 -21.02 21.75 1.99
C ASN A 205 -22.49 21.32 2.10
N SER A 206 -23.23 21.99 2.99
CA SER A 206 -24.65 21.69 3.21
C SER A 206 -25.54 21.91 1.96
N ALA A 207 -25.11 22.75 1.03
CA ALA A 207 -25.82 22.97 -0.22
C ALA A 207 -25.54 21.90 -1.27
N ASN A 208 -24.40 21.18 -1.15
CA ASN A 208 -24.02 20.07 -2.02
C ASN A 208 -23.34 18.94 -1.21
N PRO A 209 -24.09 17.90 -0.79
CA PRO A 209 -23.55 16.82 0.02
C PRO A 209 -22.50 15.98 -0.69
N TYR A 210 -22.30 16.16 -2.00
CA TYR A 210 -21.27 15.50 -2.81
C TYR A 210 -19.98 16.31 -2.95
N GLU A 211 -19.82 17.41 -2.21
CA GLU A 211 -18.52 18.05 -2.00
C GLU A 211 -17.89 17.52 -0.71
N LEU A 212 -16.73 16.88 -0.86
CA LEU A 212 -16.01 16.21 0.21
C LEU A 212 -14.66 16.87 0.41
N THR A 213 -14.24 17.04 1.65
CA THR A 213 -12.90 17.50 1.99
C THR A 213 -12.14 16.42 2.75
N PHE A 214 -10.97 16.05 2.22
CA PHE A 214 -10.03 15.18 2.89
C PHE A 214 -9.16 16.03 3.82
N HIS A 215 -9.24 15.73 5.10
CA HIS A 215 -8.47 16.36 6.16
C HIS A 215 -7.34 15.44 6.63
N HIS A 216 -6.19 16.03 6.87
CA HIS A 216 -5.01 15.33 7.38
C HIS A 216 -4.37 16.14 8.50
N LYS A 217 -3.98 15.45 9.57
CA LYS A 217 -3.24 16.01 10.71
C LYS A 217 -2.08 15.08 11.04
N GLY A 218 -0.88 15.45 10.57
CA GLY A 218 0.34 14.68 10.72
C GLY A 218 1.27 15.22 11.81
N ASN A 219 0.95 16.42 12.36
CA ASN A 219 1.74 17.10 13.38
C ASN A 219 3.22 17.35 13.00
N THR A 220 3.59 17.15 11.74
CA THR A 220 4.95 17.37 11.24
C THR A 220 4.94 17.79 9.79
N THR A 221 5.87 18.70 9.44
CA THR A 221 6.13 19.13 8.07
C THR A 221 7.46 18.61 7.53
N SER A 222 8.16 17.81 8.32
CA SER A 222 9.49 17.26 8.03
C SER A 222 9.46 15.74 7.91
N GLY A 223 10.60 15.13 7.57
CA GLY A 223 10.76 13.69 7.48
C GLY A 223 10.66 13.12 6.07
N PRO A 224 10.84 11.80 5.92
CA PRO A 224 10.75 11.11 4.65
C PRO A 224 9.33 11.19 4.11
N LYS A 225 9.21 11.13 2.78
CA LYS A 225 7.91 10.98 2.12
C LYS A 225 7.52 9.50 2.08
N ALA A 226 6.30 9.22 2.46
CA ALA A 226 5.69 7.90 2.31
C ALA A 226 4.20 8.04 2.06
N SER A 227 3.57 6.98 1.59
CA SER A 227 2.14 6.97 1.30
C SER A 227 1.34 6.27 2.40
N GLY A 228 0.17 6.82 2.72
CA GLY A 228 -0.86 6.16 3.51
C GLY A 228 -2.02 5.68 2.63
N LEU A 229 -2.76 4.70 3.12
CA LEU A 229 -4.00 4.21 2.51
C LEU A 229 -5.12 4.26 3.55
N VAL A 230 -6.25 4.82 3.15
CA VAL A 230 -7.47 4.86 3.98
C VAL A 230 -8.70 4.63 3.11
N ALA A 231 -9.69 3.97 3.66
CA ALA A 231 -10.99 3.79 3.04
C ALA A 231 -12.09 4.44 3.89
N PHE A 232 -12.89 5.29 3.27
CA PHE A 232 -14.03 5.92 3.92
C PHE A 232 -15.33 5.32 3.42
N LYS A 233 -16.20 4.93 4.36
CA LYS A 233 -17.53 4.45 4.05
C LYS A 233 -18.39 5.62 3.58
N LEU A 234 -18.97 5.51 2.38
CA LEU A 234 -19.80 6.56 1.78
C LEU A 234 -21.30 6.43 2.09
N SER A 235 -21.64 5.54 3.04
CA SER A 235 -23.05 5.35 3.46
C SER A 235 -23.70 6.59 4.09
N ASP A 236 -22.90 7.59 4.44
CA ASP A 236 -23.40 8.85 5.00
C ASP A 236 -23.77 9.87 3.90
N LEU A 237 -23.43 9.59 2.64
CA LEU A 237 -23.90 10.37 1.51
C LEU A 237 -25.33 9.98 1.13
N PRO A 238 -26.12 10.92 0.58
CA PRO A 238 -27.43 10.60 0.04
C PRO A 238 -27.34 9.51 -1.03
N ASP A 239 -28.32 8.61 -1.05
CA ASP A 239 -28.43 7.62 -2.12
C ASP A 239 -28.68 8.33 -3.45
N THR A 240 -27.91 7.98 -4.46
CA THR A 240 -28.05 8.53 -5.80
C THR A 240 -29.24 7.93 -6.58
N ASN A 241 -29.92 6.92 -6.00
CA ASN A 241 -31.04 6.21 -6.64
C ASN A 241 -30.71 5.70 -8.04
N GLY A 242 -29.50 5.15 -8.20
CA GLY A 242 -28.98 4.63 -9.47
C GLY A 242 -28.57 5.70 -10.49
N LYS A 243 -28.64 6.99 -10.13
CA LYS A 243 -28.14 8.07 -10.98
C LYS A 243 -26.67 8.30 -10.75
N THR A 244 -25.96 8.71 -11.77
CA THR A 244 -24.58 9.15 -11.65
C THR A 244 -24.54 10.64 -11.32
N VAL A 245 -23.86 10.98 -10.23
CA VAL A 245 -23.64 12.36 -9.77
C VAL A 245 -22.15 12.71 -9.82
N ASP A 246 -21.84 14.00 -9.79
CA ASP A 246 -20.46 14.46 -9.64
C ASP A 246 -20.13 14.61 -8.15
N VAL A 247 -19.08 13.95 -7.71
CA VAL A 247 -18.47 14.15 -6.39
C VAL A 247 -17.19 14.94 -6.56
N LYS A 248 -17.07 16.02 -5.79
CA LYS A 248 -15.88 16.85 -5.75
C LYS A 248 -15.10 16.55 -4.46
N LEU A 249 -13.91 16.01 -4.60
CA LEU A 249 -12.97 15.80 -3.50
C LEU A 249 -11.99 16.97 -3.44
N LYS A 250 -11.87 17.60 -2.28
CA LYS A 250 -10.97 18.72 -1.98
C LYS A 250 -9.91 18.27 -0.97
N TRP A 251 -8.71 18.83 -1.04
CA TRP A 251 -7.65 18.63 -0.04
C TRP A 251 -6.63 19.75 -0.11
N THR A 252 -5.90 19.97 0.96
CA THR A 252 -4.71 20.84 0.97
C THR A 252 -3.50 20.05 0.50
N SER A 253 -2.84 20.55 -0.55
CA SER A 253 -1.61 19.96 -1.06
C SER A 253 -0.38 20.81 -0.72
N PHE A 254 0.82 20.27 -0.99
CA PHE A 254 2.07 21.03 -0.80
C PHE A 254 2.19 22.25 -1.72
N SER A 255 1.35 22.36 -2.75
CA SER A 255 1.30 23.48 -3.69
C SER A 255 0.04 24.33 -3.57
N GLY A 256 -0.70 24.22 -2.47
CA GLY A 256 -1.98 24.87 -2.22
C GLY A 256 -3.18 23.94 -2.37
N ASP A 257 -4.38 24.48 -2.22
CA ASP A 257 -5.60 23.69 -2.27
C ASP A 257 -5.84 23.08 -3.64
N LYS A 258 -6.22 21.83 -3.66
CA LYS A 258 -6.53 21.04 -4.87
C LYS A 258 -7.91 20.43 -4.77
N SER A 259 -8.47 20.12 -5.92
CA SER A 259 -9.69 19.33 -6.00
C SER A 259 -9.70 18.46 -7.25
N ILE A 260 -10.49 17.39 -7.18
CA ILE A 260 -10.79 16.51 -8.30
C ILE A 260 -12.28 16.21 -8.29
N THR A 261 -12.88 16.14 -9.48
CA THR A 261 -14.25 15.70 -9.64
C THR A 261 -14.28 14.34 -10.31
N PHE A 262 -15.06 13.42 -9.76
CA PHE A 262 -15.28 12.10 -10.31
C PHE A 262 -16.76 11.73 -10.32
N LYS A 263 -17.13 10.82 -11.20
CA LYS A 263 -18.50 10.32 -11.29
C LYS A 263 -18.73 9.31 -10.15
N TYR A 264 -19.86 9.42 -9.50
CA TYR A 264 -20.26 8.53 -8.41
C TYR A 264 -21.70 8.05 -8.62
N CYS A 265 -21.92 6.81 -8.32
CA CYS A 265 -23.24 6.20 -8.19
C CYS A 265 -23.19 5.26 -7.00
N THR A 266 -24.18 5.34 -6.12
CA THR A 266 -24.21 4.50 -4.91
C THR A 266 -24.05 3.01 -5.28
N ASN A 267 -23.11 2.34 -4.63
CA ASN A 267 -22.77 0.93 -4.84
C ASN A 267 -22.28 0.59 -6.28
N LYS A 268 -21.76 1.55 -7.04
CA LYS A 268 -21.10 1.33 -8.31
C LYS A 268 -19.64 1.78 -8.27
N SER A 269 -18.78 1.08 -8.99
CA SER A 269 -17.37 1.42 -9.08
C SER A 269 -17.11 2.61 -9.98
N THR A 270 -16.24 3.49 -9.56
CA THR A 270 -15.77 4.63 -10.34
C THR A 270 -14.30 4.91 -10.03
N ASN A 271 -13.47 4.85 -11.06
CA ASN A 271 -12.08 5.28 -10.95
C ASN A 271 -12.00 6.81 -10.91
N LEU A 272 -11.19 7.35 -10.01
CA LEU A 272 -10.83 8.75 -10.07
C LEU A 272 -9.95 8.98 -11.31
N PRO A 273 -10.07 10.16 -11.96
CA PRO A 273 -9.26 10.46 -13.13
C PRO A 273 -7.76 10.27 -12.82
N SER A 274 -7.08 9.40 -13.56
CA SER A 274 -5.64 9.13 -13.35
C SER A 274 -4.80 10.29 -13.89
N GLU A 275 -3.75 10.64 -13.15
CA GLU A 275 -2.63 11.41 -13.70
C GLU A 275 -1.56 10.45 -14.24
N THR A 276 -0.88 10.88 -15.29
CA THR A 276 0.19 10.11 -15.95
C THR A 276 1.48 10.07 -15.09
N LEU A 277 1.36 9.71 -13.81
CA LEU A 277 2.44 9.69 -12.83
C LEU A 277 2.91 8.29 -12.46
N ASN A 278 2.48 7.26 -13.19
CA ASN A 278 2.72 5.85 -12.85
C ASN A 278 4.20 5.44 -12.78
N LYS A 279 5.14 6.29 -13.17
CA LYS A 279 6.58 5.93 -13.23
C LYS A 279 7.41 6.36 -12.02
N MET A 280 6.90 7.23 -11.15
CA MET A 280 7.61 7.71 -9.96
C MET A 280 7.20 7.02 -8.65
N LEU A 281 6.25 6.09 -8.69
CA LEU A 281 5.57 5.59 -7.51
C LEU A 281 6.03 4.20 -7.04
N GLU A 282 6.85 3.50 -7.84
CA GLU A 282 7.33 2.16 -7.50
C GLU A 282 8.29 2.14 -6.30
N ASP A 283 8.90 3.29 -5.97
CA ASP A 283 9.90 3.41 -4.89
C ASP A 283 9.37 4.07 -3.61
N ILE A 284 8.09 4.46 -3.56
CA ILE A 284 7.53 5.13 -2.37
C ILE A 284 6.99 4.09 -1.40
N SER A 285 7.58 4.05 -0.20
CA SER A 285 7.10 3.18 0.88
C SER A 285 5.66 3.52 1.28
N TYR A 286 4.95 2.51 1.73
CA TYR A 286 3.59 2.61 2.23
C TYR A 286 3.59 2.59 3.76
N GLU A 287 2.93 3.56 4.39
CA GLU A 287 2.83 3.67 5.83
C GLU A 287 1.40 3.40 6.31
N LYS A 288 1.28 2.64 7.39
CA LYS A 288 -0.01 2.33 8.03
C LYS A 288 -0.29 3.13 9.30
N ASN A 289 0.66 3.92 9.76
CA ASN A 289 0.51 4.69 10.99
C ASN A 289 -0.45 5.88 10.79
N ILE A 290 -1.72 5.57 10.55
CA ILE A 290 -2.83 6.52 10.34
C ILE A 290 -4.04 6.12 11.20
N LYS A 291 -4.82 7.12 11.63
CA LYS A 291 -6.07 6.96 12.42
C LYS A 291 -7.26 7.67 11.81
#